data_504696b8de1eca568598f67dc4d36fd5
#
_entry.id   504696b8de1eca568598f67dc4d36fd5
#
_cell.length_a   1.000
_cell.length_b   1.000
_cell.length_c   1.000
_cell.angle_alpha   90.00
_cell.angle_beta   90.00
_cell.angle_gamma   90.00
#
_symmetry.space_group_name_H-M   'P 1'
#
loop_
_entity.id
_entity.type
_entity.pdbx_description
1 polymer ?
#
loop_
_entity_poly.entity_id
_entity_poly.type
_entity_poly.pdbx_seq_one_letter_code
_entity_poly.pdbx_strand_id
1 'polypeptide(L)'
;MFTEPDHAEARSLLADAFEQLGYGAENGTWRSAYLAGAKELREGGTPATAASADLLRALTVAQIFDSIGVRVDGPRAWDHHITISWVLTDEGTIHITELRNGALNHRTVEAALPGTTTFRLTRDDLLSLVTGSMDLPSAIAAGTVEVEGNPADLALLVSLLAPIDPNFAIVTP
;
A
#
# COMPACT_ATOMS: atom_id res chain seq x y z
N MET A 1 29.96 -3.19 5.26
CA MET A 1 28.79 -3.36 4.43
C MET A 1 28.02 -2.04 4.26
N PHE A 2 27.44 -1.41 5.29
CA PHE A 2 26.77 -0.12 5.12
C PHE A 2 27.69 1.03 4.70
N THR A 3 28.95 1.00 5.10
CA THR A 3 29.97 2.00 4.68
C THR A 3 30.45 1.76 3.25
N GLU A 4 30.45 0.49 2.81
CA GLU A 4 30.90 0.05 1.50
C GLU A 4 29.96 -1.08 1.03
N PRO A 5 28.83 -0.72 0.39
CA PRO A 5 27.78 -1.68 0.03
C PRO A 5 28.24 -2.80 -0.90
N ASP A 6 29.20 -2.49 -1.79
CA ASP A 6 29.69 -3.43 -2.81
C ASP A 6 30.83 -4.34 -2.31
N HIS A 7 31.16 -4.29 -1.02
CA HIS A 7 32.23 -5.13 -0.45
C HIS A 7 31.81 -6.61 -0.39
N ALA A 8 32.06 -7.34 -1.44
CA ALA A 8 31.61 -8.72 -1.65
C ALA A 8 32.05 -9.68 -0.51
N GLU A 9 33.28 -9.55 -0.02
CA GLU A 9 33.83 -10.39 1.02
C GLU A 9 33.11 -10.17 2.38
N ALA A 10 32.80 -8.92 2.72
CA ALA A 10 32.03 -8.57 3.90
C ALA A 10 30.59 -9.09 3.83
N ARG A 11 29.97 -9.02 2.65
CA ARG A 11 28.63 -9.57 2.41
C ARG A 11 28.61 -11.08 2.59
N SER A 12 29.59 -11.79 2.00
CA SER A 12 29.71 -13.24 2.14
C SER A 12 29.90 -13.66 3.58
N LEU A 13 30.81 -13.02 4.33
CA LEU A 13 31.07 -13.32 5.73
C LEU A 13 29.82 -13.06 6.61
N LEU A 14 29.08 -11.98 6.35
CA LEU A 14 27.83 -11.70 7.08
C LEU A 14 26.74 -12.76 6.77
N ALA A 15 26.65 -13.19 5.50
CA ALA A 15 25.73 -14.26 5.12
C ALA A 15 26.03 -15.56 5.82
N ASP A 16 27.33 -15.94 5.91
CA ASP A 16 27.76 -17.15 6.62
C ASP A 16 27.43 -17.05 8.13
N ALA A 17 27.67 -15.88 8.75
CA ALA A 17 27.31 -15.65 10.14
C ALA A 17 25.80 -15.78 10.37
N PHE A 18 24.98 -15.20 9.50
CA PHE A 18 23.52 -15.31 9.58
C PHE A 18 23.04 -16.76 9.39
N GLU A 19 23.65 -17.50 8.48
CA GLU A 19 23.32 -18.92 8.27
C GLU A 19 23.59 -19.75 9.53
N GLN A 20 24.75 -19.56 10.16
CA GLN A 20 25.08 -20.25 11.42
C GLN A 20 24.12 -19.87 12.55
N LEU A 21 23.78 -18.59 12.70
CA LEU A 21 22.80 -18.13 13.67
C LEU A 21 21.40 -18.72 13.38
N GLY A 22 21.02 -18.80 12.12
CA GLY A 22 19.76 -19.39 11.69
C GLY A 22 19.65 -20.87 12.01
N TYR A 23 20.67 -21.65 11.72
CA TYR A 23 20.67 -23.08 12.04
C TYR A 23 20.76 -23.36 13.55
N GLY A 24 21.38 -22.46 14.31
CA GLY A 24 21.45 -22.57 15.78
C GLY A 24 20.19 -22.04 16.49
N ALA A 25 19.29 -21.31 15.80
CA ALA A 25 18.13 -20.72 16.44
C ALA A 25 17.02 -21.75 16.72
N GLU A 26 16.61 -21.88 17.98
CA GLU A 26 15.47 -22.73 18.38
C GLU A 26 14.14 -22.06 17.98
N ASN A 27 14.06 -20.72 18.09
CA ASN A 27 12.89 -19.94 17.73
C ASN A 27 12.73 -19.88 16.19
N GLY A 28 11.58 -20.37 15.68
CA GLY A 28 11.31 -20.45 14.24
C GLY A 28 11.31 -19.09 13.55
N THR A 29 10.84 -18.03 14.22
CA THR A 29 10.84 -16.66 13.66
C THR A 29 12.27 -16.14 13.51
N TRP A 30 13.12 -16.32 14.51
CA TRP A 30 14.52 -15.91 14.43
C TRP A 30 15.28 -16.71 13.37
N ARG A 31 15.04 -18.03 13.32
CA ARG A 31 15.60 -18.88 12.26
C ARG A 31 15.25 -18.35 10.89
N SER A 32 13.97 -18.05 10.64
CA SER A 32 13.53 -17.54 9.36
C SER A 32 14.14 -16.17 9.05
N ALA A 33 14.25 -15.27 10.02
CA ALA A 33 14.85 -13.95 9.82
C ALA A 33 16.33 -14.05 9.42
N TYR A 34 17.12 -14.87 10.13
CA TYR A 34 18.53 -15.05 9.81
C TYR A 34 18.75 -15.73 8.47
N LEU A 35 18.01 -16.81 8.17
CA LEU A 35 18.15 -17.50 6.89
C LEU A 35 17.68 -16.65 5.70
N ALA A 36 16.62 -15.86 5.87
CA ALA A 36 16.18 -14.91 4.86
C ALA A 36 17.24 -13.83 4.62
N GLY A 37 17.83 -13.27 5.67
CA GLY A 37 18.92 -12.31 5.56
C GLY A 37 20.18 -12.89 4.89
N ALA A 38 20.55 -14.14 5.21
CA ALA A 38 21.66 -14.82 4.52
C ALA A 38 21.38 -15.00 3.03
N LYS A 39 20.15 -15.35 2.68
CA LYS A 39 19.73 -15.48 1.28
C LYS A 39 19.76 -14.13 0.54
N GLU A 40 19.22 -13.07 1.15
CA GLU A 40 19.27 -11.73 0.57
C GLU A 40 20.70 -11.26 0.29
N LEU A 41 21.63 -11.49 1.22
CA LEU A 41 23.05 -11.13 1.06
C LEU A 41 23.72 -11.85 -0.10
N ARG A 42 23.34 -13.11 -0.40
CA ARG A 42 23.95 -13.91 -1.49
C ARG A 42 23.27 -13.71 -2.82
N GLU A 43 21.94 -13.60 -2.86
CA GLU A 43 21.12 -13.67 -4.06
C GLU A 43 20.45 -12.32 -4.40
N GLY A 44 20.50 -11.37 -3.48
CA GLY A 44 19.68 -10.16 -3.55
C GLY A 44 18.30 -10.36 -2.95
N GLY A 45 17.46 -9.31 -2.96
CA GLY A 45 16.10 -9.35 -2.40
C GLY A 45 15.27 -10.48 -3.02
N THR A 46 14.51 -11.15 -2.18
CA THR A 46 13.57 -12.17 -2.67
C THR A 46 12.28 -11.47 -3.11
N PRO A 47 11.82 -11.65 -4.35
CA PRO A 47 10.57 -11.06 -4.79
C PRO A 47 9.44 -11.43 -3.84
N ALA A 48 8.75 -10.43 -3.29
CA ALA A 48 7.56 -10.67 -2.50
C ALA A 48 6.50 -11.33 -3.39
N THR A 49 5.84 -12.34 -2.87
CA THR A 49 4.68 -12.92 -3.55
C THR A 49 3.59 -11.84 -3.56
N ALA A 50 3.10 -11.49 -4.74
CA ALA A 50 1.95 -10.59 -4.84
C ALA A 50 0.81 -11.13 -3.99
N ALA A 51 0.12 -10.25 -3.27
CA ALA A 51 -1.07 -10.65 -2.51
C ALA A 51 -2.05 -11.32 -3.47
N SER A 52 -2.57 -12.50 -3.08
CA SER A 52 -3.54 -13.19 -3.92
C SER A 52 -4.81 -12.33 -4.07
N ALA A 53 -5.47 -12.41 -5.23
CA ALA A 53 -6.73 -11.71 -5.47
C ALA A 53 -7.78 -12.03 -4.40
N ASP A 54 -7.77 -13.27 -3.88
CA ASP A 54 -8.69 -13.68 -2.81
C ASP A 54 -8.39 -13.00 -1.48
N LEU A 55 -7.10 -12.78 -1.16
CA LEU A 55 -6.71 -12.03 0.03
C LEU A 55 -7.18 -10.57 -0.06
N LEU A 56 -7.00 -9.93 -1.21
CA LEU A 56 -7.45 -8.55 -1.42
C LEU A 56 -8.97 -8.43 -1.33
N ARG A 57 -9.73 -9.41 -1.86
CA ARG A 57 -11.19 -9.46 -1.72
C ARG A 57 -11.67 -9.69 -0.29
N ALA A 58 -10.85 -10.30 0.57
CA ALA A 58 -11.19 -10.53 1.96
C ALA A 58 -11.00 -9.27 2.85
N LEU A 59 -10.34 -8.22 2.36
CA LEU A 59 -10.17 -6.97 3.11
C LEU A 59 -11.52 -6.28 3.31
N THR A 60 -11.77 -5.75 4.48
CA THR A 60 -12.88 -4.81 4.70
C THR A 60 -12.58 -3.47 4.03
N VAL A 61 -13.61 -2.66 3.79
CA VAL A 61 -13.43 -1.30 3.22
C VAL A 61 -12.52 -0.45 4.10
N ALA A 62 -12.64 -0.56 5.41
CA ALA A 62 -11.73 0.10 6.35
C ALA A 62 -10.27 -0.31 6.11
N GLN A 63 -10.01 -1.60 5.98
CA GLN A 63 -8.65 -2.10 5.70
C GLN A 63 -8.14 -1.67 4.31
N ILE A 64 -9.02 -1.52 3.31
CA ILE A 64 -8.64 -0.95 2.02
C ILE A 64 -8.15 0.50 2.21
N PHE A 65 -8.90 1.34 2.93
CA PHE A 65 -8.48 2.71 3.20
C PHE A 65 -7.25 2.79 4.10
N ASP A 66 -7.12 1.93 5.11
CA ASP A 66 -5.90 1.82 5.91
C ASP A 66 -4.68 1.50 5.03
N SER A 67 -4.83 0.58 4.07
CA SER A 67 -3.75 0.22 3.14
C SER A 67 -3.32 1.38 2.23
N ILE A 68 -4.24 2.27 1.88
CA ILE A 68 -3.92 3.52 1.17
C ILE A 68 -3.21 4.47 2.13
N GLY A 69 -3.71 4.61 3.37
CA GLY A 69 -3.17 5.51 4.38
C GLY A 69 -1.70 5.27 4.70
N VAL A 70 -1.27 4.01 4.80
CA VAL A 70 0.13 3.66 5.07
C VAL A 70 1.07 3.96 3.89
N ARG A 71 0.53 4.20 2.71
CA ARG A 71 1.30 4.55 1.51
C ARG A 71 1.44 6.06 1.29
N VAL A 72 0.77 6.89 2.06
CA VAL A 72 0.87 8.35 1.90
C VAL A 72 2.30 8.81 2.17
N ASP A 73 2.89 9.49 1.20
CA ASP A 73 4.15 10.21 1.38
C ASP A 73 3.88 11.47 2.20
N GLY A 74 3.96 11.36 3.52
CA GLY A 74 3.60 12.41 4.46
C GLY A 74 4.27 13.76 4.18
N PRO A 75 5.59 13.84 3.98
CA PRO A 75 6.28 15.08 3.60
C PRO A 75 5.73 15.73 2.33
N ARG A 76 5.45 14.96 1.29
CA ARG A 76 4.87 15.49 0.04
C ARG A 76 3.41 15.88 0.19
N ALA A 77 2.68 15.17 1.04
CA ALA A 77 1.26 15.38 1.27
C ALA A 77 0.95 16.47 2.31
N TRP A 78 1.96 17.03 2.99
CA TRP A 78 1.81 17.90 4.16
C TRP A 78 0.90 19.11 3.93
N ASP A 79 1.07 19.80 2.81
CA ASP A 79 0.33 21.01 2.49
C ASP A 79 -0.96 20.74 1.69
N HIS A 80 -1.30 19.48 1.45
CA HIS A 80 -2.49 19.10 0.70
C HIS A 80 -3.66 18.77 1.63
N HIS A 81 -4.85 19.25 1.24
CA HIS A 81 -6.11 18.92 1.88
C HIS A 81 -7.05 18.32 0.83
N ILE A 82 -7.41 17.05 0.97
CA ILE A 82 -8.30 16.34 0.07
C ILE A 82 -9.35 15.63 0.90
N THR A 83 -10.62 15.85 0.61
CA THR A 83 -11.71 15.12 1.22
C THR A 83 -12.55 14.47 0.13
N ILE A 84 -12.69 13.14 0.20
CA ILE A 84 -13.46 12.36 -0.76
C ILE A 84 -14.54 11.58 -0.02
N SER A 85 -15.76 11.64 -0.56
CA SER A 85 -16.90 10.81 -0.14
C SER A 85 -17.00 9.59 -1.06
N TRP A 86 -17.09 8.39 -0.47
CA TRP A 86 -17.20 7.11 -1.17
C TRP A 86 -18.56 6.49 -0.85
N VAL A 87 -19.43 6.39 -1.83
CA VAL A 87 -20.74 5.76 -1.70
C VAL A 87 -20.65 4.36 -2.31
N LEU A 88 -20.61 3.33 -1.45
CA LEU A 88 -20.56 1.95 -1.90
C LEU A 88 -21.97 1.45 -2.18
N THR A 89 -22.29 1.29 -3.45
CA THR A 89 -23.66 1.04 -3.92
C THR A 89 -24.15 -0.36 -3.60
N ASP A 90 -23.26 -1.33 -3.52
CA ASP A 90 -23.52 -2.73 -3.19
C ASP A 90 -23.61 -3.01 -1.68
N GLU A 91 -22.87 -2.24 -0.86
CA GLU A 91 -22.91 -2.39 0.60
C GLU A 91 -23.87 -1.40 1.28
N GLY A 92 -24.32 -0.36 0.57
CA GLY A 92 -25.18 0.68 1.14
C GLY A 92 -24.47 1.52 2.20
N THR A 93 -23.14 1.57 2.19
CA THR A 93 -22.33 2.32 3.15
C THR A 93 -21.70 3.54 2.53
N ILE A 94 -21.44 4.56 3.34
CA ILE A 94 -20.77 5.78 2.90
C ILE A 94 -19.55 6.01 3.79
N HIS A 95 -18.41 6.22 3.15
CA HIS A 95 -17.15 6.47 3.80
C HIS A 95 -16.58 7.82 3.37
N ILE A 96 -15.88 8.47 4.30
CA ILE A 96 -15.11 9.67 4.01
C ILE A 96 -13.64 9.34 4.18
N THR A 97 -12.83 9.70 3.22
CA THR A 97 -11.37 9.79 3.38
C THR A 97 -10.98 11.26 3.44
N GLU A 98 -10.10 11.60 4.37
CA GLU A 98 -9.60 12.96 4.57
C GLU A 98 -8.07 12.92 4.67
N LEU A 99 -7.39 13.46 3.65
CA LEU A 99 -5.97 13.74 3.67
C LEU A 99 -5.74 15.11 4.28
N ARG A 100 -5.01 15.15 5.38
CA ARG A 100 -4.65 16.40 6.07
C ARG A 100 -3.36 16.22 6.86
N ASN A 101 -2.49 17.22 6.84
CA ASN A 101 -1.22 17.20 7.58
C ASN A 101 -0.39 15.93 7.28
N GLY A 102 -0.35 15.52 6.02
CA GLY A 102 0.41 14.36 5.56
C GLY A 102 -0.16 12.99 5.97
N ALA A 103 -1.37 12.93 6.53
CA ALA A 103 -2.01 11.67 6.95
C ALA A 103 -3.39 11.51 6.32
N LEU A 104 -3.71 10.30 5.85
CA LEU A 104 -5.02 9.93 5.37
C LEU A 104 -5.80 9.25 6.50
N ASN A 105 -6.92 9.83 6.87
CA ASN A 105 -7.86 9.25 7.81
C ASN A 105 -9.15 8.86 7.09
N HIS A 106 -9.89 7.92 7.64
CA HIS A 106 -11.19 7.55 7.10
C HIS A 106 -12.21 7.30 8.22
N ARG A 107 -13.48 7.42 7.87
CA ARG A 107 -14.61 7.09 8.76
C ARG A 107 -15.85 6.75 7.95
N THR A 108 -16.72 5.94 8.53
CA THR A 108 -18.07 5.69 8.01
C THR A 108 -18.99 6.81 8.45
N VAL A 109 -19.91 7.22 7.57
CA VAL A 109 -20.88 8.29 7.82
C VAL A 109 -22.26 7.90 7.29
N GLU A 110 -23.30 8.63 7.69
CA GLU A 110 -24.67 8.40 7.22
C GLU A 110 -24.97 9.08 5.87
N ALA A 111 -24.22 10.14 5.53
CA ALA A 111 -24.38 10.88 4.29
C ALA A 111 -23.04 11.42 3.79
N ALA A 112 -22.93 11.57 2.45
CA ALA A 112 -21.79 12.23 1.84
C ALA A 112 -21.68 13.69 2.31
N LEU A 113 -20.45 14.17 2.45
CA LEU A 113 -20.21 15.55 2.89
C LEU A 113 -20.51 16.53 1.75
N PRO A 114 -21.34 17.57 1.98
CA PRO A 114 -21.57 18.60 0.96
C PRO A 114 -20.28 19.30 0.54
N GLY A 115 -20.14 19.52 -0.76
CA GLY A 115 -18.99 20.26 -1.31
C GLY A 115 -17.70 19.45 -1.43
N THR A 116 -17.74 18.15 -1.16
CA THR A 116 -16.62 17.24 -1.41
C THR A 116 -16.82 16.47 -2.71
N THR A 117 -15.74 15.98 -3.28
CA THR A 117 -15.81 15.04 -4.40
C THR A 117 -16.39 13.73 -3.93
N THR A 118 -17.46 13.26 -4.61
CA THR A 118 -18.14 12.02 -4.26
C THR A 118 -18.00 11.02 -5.40
N PHE A 119 -17.52 9.82 -5.06
CA PHE A 119 -17.47 8.67 -5.95
C PHE A 119 -18.57 7.68 -5.55
N ARG A 120 -19.37 7.23 -6.54
CA ARG A 120 -20.36 6.16 -6.39
C ARG A 120 -19.89 4.95 -7.19
N LEU A 121 -19.66 3.85 -6.52
CA LEU A 121 -19.08 2.65 -7.12
C LEU A 121 -19.37 1.44 -6.25
N THR A 122 -19.08 0.24 -6.76
CA THR A 122 -19.11 -0.97 -5.93
C THR A 122 -17.80 -1.13 -5.14
N ARG A 123 -17.81 -1.99 -4.15
CA ARG A 123 -16.61 -2.35 -3.39
C ARG A 123 -15.54 -2.98 -4.30
N ASP A 124 -15.94 -3.82 -5.25
CA ASP A 124 -15.01 -4.44 -6.20
C ASP A 124 -14.39 -3.40 -7.15
N ASP A 125 -15.13 -2.37 -7.55
CA ASP A 125 -14.62 -1.25 -8.34
C ASP A 125 -13.61 -0.43 -7.52
N LEU A 126 -13.91 -0.15 -6.24
CA LEU A 126 -12.97 0.51 -5.32
C LEU A 126 -11.64 -0.27 -5.24
N LEU A 127 -11.73 -1.59 -5.03
CA LEU A 127 -10.55 -2.44 -4.97
C LEU A 127 -9.77 -2.42 -6.29
N SER A 128 -10.47 -2.43 -7.42
CA SER A 128 -9.89 -2.39 -8.76
C SER A 128 -9.16 -1.06 -9.04
N LEU A 129 -9.72 0.06 -8.57
CA LEU A 129 -9.05 1.38 -8.63
C LEU A 129 -7.78 1.40 -7.77
N VAL A 130 -7.86 0.89 -6.53
CA VAL A 130 -6.73 0.90 -5.58
C VAL A 130 -5.57 0.01 -6.04
N THR A 131 -5.88 -1.12 -6.67
CA THR A 131 -4.87 -2.04 -7.22
C THR A 131 -4.34 -1.62 -8.59
N GLY A 132 -4.95 -0.60 -9.21
CA GLY A 132 -4.58 -0.15 -10.56
C GLY A 132 -5.04 -1.09 -11.68
N SER A 133 -5.93 -2.04 -11.39
CA SER A 133 -6.54 -2.93 -12.39
C SER A 133 -7.67 -2.27 -13.18
N MET A 134 -8.17 -1.12 -12.70
CA MET A 134 -9.17 -0.28 -13.36
C MET A 134 -8.61 1.14 -13.53
N ASP A 135 -8.78 1.69 -14.72
CA ASP A 135 -8.47 3.08 -15.03
C ASP A 135 -9.69 3.98 -14.79
N LEU A 136 -9.54 5.02 -13.96
CA LEU A 136 -10.65 5.88 -13.56
C LEU A 136 -11.37 6.57 -14.74
N PRO A 137 -10.68 7.20 -15.71
CA PRO A 137 -11.35 7.79 -16.87
C PRO A 137 -12.20 6.79 -17.65
N SER A 138 -11.71 5.59 -17.87
CA SER A 138 -12.44 4.52 -18.56
C SER A 138 -13.65 4.06 -17.76
N ALA A 139 -13.53 3.94 -16.44
CA ALA A 139 -14.61 3.55 -15.56
C ALA A 139 -15.75 4.59 -15.53
N ILE A 140 -15.41 5.88 -15.52
CA ILE A 140 -16.38 6.98 -15.62
C ILE A 140 -17.07 6.95 -16.98
N ALA A 141 -16.33 6.78 -18.08
CA ALA A 141 -16.90 6.71 -19.43
C ALA A 141 -17.85 5.52 -19.61
N ALA A 142 -17.57 4.40 -18.95
CA ALA A 142 -18.41 3.20 -18.95
C ALA A 142 -19.61 3.30 -17.99
N GLY A 143 -19.67 4.32 -17.13
CA GLY A 143 -20.72 4.46 -16.11
C GLY A 143 -20.58 3.51 -14.93
N THR A 144 -19.44 2.81 -14.80
CA THR A 144 -19.14 1.92 -13.67
C THR A 144 -18.84 2.71 -12.39
N VAL A 145 -18.25 3.88 -12.55
CA VAL A 145 -17.98 4.83 -11.48
C VAL A 145 -18.65 6.16 -11.81
N GLU A 146 -19.55 6.60 -10.93
CA GLU A 146 -20.14 7.94 -11.02
C GLU A 146 -19.35 8.92 -10.15
N VAL A 147 -19.10 10.12 -10.66
CA VAL A 147 -18.34 11.15 -9.95
C VAL A 147 -19.14 12.44 -9.89
N GLU A 148 -19.33 12.95 -8.68
CA GLU A 148 -19.85 14.29 -8.43
C GLU A 148 -18.73 15.15 -7.82
N GLY A 149 -18.43 16.29 -8.42
CA GLY A 149 -17.34 17.16 -8.02
C GLY A 149 -16.12 17.08 -8.94
N ASN A 150 -14.92 17.08 -8.37
CA ASN A 150 -13.67 17.16 -9.11
C ASN A 150 -12.92 15.81 -9.14
N PRO A 151 -12.92 15.04 -10.23
CA PRO A 151 -12.22 13.76 -10.30
C PRO A 151 -10.68 13.90 -10.13
N ALA A 152 -10.13 15.10 -10.31
CA ALA A 152 -8.69 15.33 -10.10
C ALA A 152 -8.27 15.17 -8.63
N ASP A 153 -9.20 15.22 -7.67
CA ASP A 153 -8.89 14.99 -6.24
C ASP A 153 -8.38 13.57 -6.01
N LEU A 154 -8.96 12.57 -6.68
CA LEU A 154 -8.45 11.21 -6.61
C LEU A 154 -7.08 11.07 -7.31
N ALA A 155 -6.92 11.70 -8.46
CA ALA A 155 -5.63 11.69 -9.16
C ALA A 155 -4.53 12.34 -8.32
N LEU A 156 -4.84 13.45 -7.65
CA LEU A 156 -3.91 14.08 -6.70
C LEU A 156 -3.58 13.16 -5.53
N LEU A 157 -4.58 12.56 -4.88
CA LEU A 157 -4.36 11.59 -3.79
C LEU A 157 -3.43 10.46 -4.24
N VAL A 158 -3.71 9.85 -5.40
CA VAL A 158 -2.88 8.76 -5.94
C VAL A 158 -1.43 9.22 -6.20
N SER A 159 -1.24 10.45 -6.68
CA SER A 159 0.11 11.01 -6.94
C SER A 159 0.93 11.23 -5.66
N LEU A 160 0.27 11.30 -4.51
CA LEU A 160 0.89 11.48 -3.19
C LEU A 160 1.17 10.14 -2.47
N LEU A 161 0.88 9.01 -3.12
CA LEU A 161 1.19 7.70 -2.57
C LEU A 161 2.61 7.28 -2.95
N ALA A 162 3.34 6.74 -1.98
CA ALA A 162 4.62 6.09 -2.24
C ALA A 162 4.40 4.80 -3.06
N PRO A 163 5.30 4.49 -4.00
CA PRO A 163 5.27 3.22 -4.70
C PRO A 163 5.51 2.08 -3.71
N ILE A 164 4.86 0.94 -3.95
CA ILE A 164 5.17 -0.29 -3.21
C ILE A 164 6.38 -0.92 -3.90
N ASP A 165 7.47 -1.08 -3.16
CA ASP A 165 8.60 -1.90 -3.57
C ASP A 165 8.50 -3.27 -2.86
N PRO A 166 8.06 -4.32 -3.55
CA PRO A 166 7.96 -5.65 -2.96
C PRO A 166 9.33 -6.28 -2.70
N ASN A 167 10.39 -5.72 -3.26
CA ASN A 167 11.75 -6.23 -3.17
C ASN A 167 12.64 -5.37 -2.27
N PHE A 168 12.02 -4.61 -1.34
CA PHE A 168 12.82 -3.79 -0.43
C PHE A 168 13.83 -4.64 0.34
N ALA A 169 15.03 -4.08 0.50
CA ALA A 169 16.10 -4.75 1.22
C ALA A 169 15.79 -4.78 2.73
N ILE A 170 16.08 -5.92 3.37
CA ILE A 170 15.91 -6.12 4.82
C ILE A 170 17.25 -5.96 5.54
N VAL A 171 18.31 -6.51 4.97
CA VAL A 171 19.64 -6.57 5.61
C VAL A 171 20.74 -5.90 4.78
N THR A 172 20.45 -5.53 3.55
CA THR A 172 21.34 -4.73 2.70
C THR A 172 20.96 -3.25 2.73
N PRO A 173 21.90 -2.32 2.51
CA PRO A 173 21.61 -0.89 2.43
C PRO A 173 20.79 -0.55 1.19
#